data_3e63d879acbca096d387a4fd38cbf9e2
#
_entry.id   3e63d879acbca096d387a4fd38cbf9e2
#
_cell.length_a   1.000
_cell.length_b   1.000
_cell.length_c   1.000
_cell.angle_alpha   90.00
_cell.angle_beta   90.00
_cell.angle_gamma   90.00
#
_symmetry.space_group_name_H-M   'P 1'
#
loop_
_entity.id
_entity.type
_entity.pdbx_description
1 polymer ?
#
loop_
_entity_poly.entity_id
_entity_poly.type
_entity_poly.pdbx_seq_one_letter_code
_entity_poly.pdbx_strand_id
1 'polypeptide(L)'
;MESWAFVPESFRSGVAPLPAPWEELFGPLRAGSVDDVMAVGQLGQSLDGRVATPTGHSHYINGPSGLNHLHRLRALVDAVVIGIGTALADDPLLTVRRVSGTQPARVVIDPRGRLPQSARLLADDGVRRMILTAEDVRPTLPDGIEIVGLPKSEVGIAPSAILAALAERGLRRILIEGGADTVSRFLAAGCLDRLHVIVAPIVLGSGRVGLTLPPIERADQALRMPMHVHCLDDEVLFDCDLSAQRVGIGRASLDCPR
;
A
#
# COMPACT_ATOMS: atom_id res chain seq x y z
N MET A 1 28.20 -2.46 -1.55
CA MET A 1 26.72 -2.36 -1.66
C MET A 1 26.36 -2.63 -3.11
N GLU A 2 25.79 -3.79 -3.41
CA GLU A 2 25.39 -4.08 -4.78
C GLU A 2 24.32 -3.10 -5.24
N SER A 3 24.46 -2.64 -6.47
CA SER A 3 23.69 -1.55 -7.02
C SER A 3 22.21 -1.92 -7.18
N TRP A 4 21.30 -1.12 -6.64
CA TRP A 4 19.85 -1.21 -6.89
C TRP A 4 19.49 -1.24 -8.39
N ALA A 5 20.35 -0.71 -9.26
CA ALA A 5 20.07 -0.51 -10.69
C ALA A 5 19.57 -1.77 -11.42
N PHE A 6 20.06 -2.95 -11.04
CA PHE A 6 19.69 -4.22 -11.70
C PHE A 6 18.51 -4.94 -11.02
N VAL A 7 18.11 -4.51 -9.81
CA VAL A 7 17.08 -5.20 -9.01
C VAL A 7 15.71 -5.18 -9.69
N PRO A 8 15.20 -4.07 -10.24
CA PRO A 8 13.87 -4.04 -10.86
C PRO A 8 13.73 -4.99 -12.05
N GLU A 9 14.76 -5.12 -12.88
CA GLU A 9 14.77 -6.04 -14.03
C GLU A 9 14.83 -7.51 -13.58
N SER A 10 15.77 -7.83 -12.66
CA SER A 10 15.90 -9.16 -12.08
C SER A 10 14.65 -9.59 -11.31
N PHE A 11 13.99 -8.66 -10.63
CA PHE A 11 12.73 -8.91 -9.93
C PHE A 11 11.62 -9.32 -10.89
N ARG A 12 11.48 -8.62 -12.03
CA ARG A 12 10.44 -8.89 -13.02
C ARG A 12 10.69 -10.14 -13.84
N SER A 13 11.95 -10.45 -14.14
CA SER A 13 12.30 -11.65 -14.91
C SER A 13 11.97 -12.93 -14.12
N GLY A 14 12.06 -12.90 -12.80
CA GLY A 14 11.78 -14.06 -11.92
C GLY A 14 12.73 -15.25 -12.10
N VAL A 15 13.76 -15.14 -12.95
CA VAL A 15 14.61 -16.26 -13.38
C VAL A 15 15.65 -16.63 -12.33
N ALA A 16 16.14 -15.66 -11.57
CA ALA A 16 17.19 -15.87 -10.57
C ALA A 16 16.86 -15.13 -9.26
N PRO A 17 17.43 -15.56 -8.13
CA PRO A 17 17.38 -14.77 -6.89
C PRO A 17 17.92 -13.35 -7.11
N LEU A 18 17.40 -12.39 -6.37
CA LEU A 18 17.95 -11.04 -6.35
C LEU A 18 19.32 -11.06 -5.64
N PRO A 19 20.24 -10.16 -6.00
CA PRO A 19 21.48 -10.05 -5.27
C PRO A 19 21.22 -9.62 -3.81
N ALA A 20 22.06 -10.10 -2.87
CA ALA A 20 21.99 -9.69 -1.48
C ALA A 20 22.18 -8.17 -1.34
N PRO A 21 21.47 -7.48 -0.45
CA PRO A 21 20.51 -8.01 0.53
C PRO A 21 19.05 -8.06 0.02
N TRP A 22 18.82 -7.88 -1.26
CA TRP A 22 17.49 -7.61 -1.83
C TRP A 22 16.58 -8.84 -1.92
N GLU A 23 17.16 -10.05 -2.00
CA GLU A 23 16.35 -11.28 -2.09
C GLU A 23 15.51 -11.51 -0.85
N GLU A 24 16.10 -11.33 0.33
CA GLU A 24 15.39 -11.52 1.59
C GLU A 24 14.21 -10.54 1.72
N LEU A 25 14.43 -9.28 1.31
CA LEU A 25 13.46 -8.20 1.49
C LEU A 25 12.41 -8.13 0.38
N PHE A 26 12.80 -8.35 -0.87
CA PHE A 26 11.91 -8.14 -2.02
C PHE A 26 11.57 -9.42 -2.79
N GLY A 27 12.35 -10.49 -2.64
CA GLY A 27 12.05 -11.79 -3.26
C GLY A 27 10.62 -12.27 -2.97
N PRO A 28 10.15 -12.22 -1.70
CA PRO A 28 8.79 -12.59 -1.34
C PRO A 28 7.68 -11.79 -2.05
N LEU A 29 7.98 -10.61 -2.61
CA LEU A 29 7.00 -9.77 -3.30
C LEU A 29 6.79 -10.15 -4.78
N ARG A 30 7.47 -11.20 -5.29
CA ARG A 30 7.37 -11.61 -6.69
C ARG A 30 6.03 -12.24 -7.03
N ALA A 31 5.46 -13.00 -6.12
CA ALA A 31 4.21 -13.73 -6.32
C ALA A 31 3.31 -13.62 -5.10
N GLY A 32 2.01 -13.51 -5.33
CA GLY A 32 1.00 -13.52 -4.28
C GLY A 32 0.72 -14.94 -3.78
N SER A 33 0.28 -15.06 -2.54
CA SER A 33 -0.09 -16.33 -1.92
C SER A 33 -1.44 -16.86 -2.42
N VAL A 34 -2.31 -15.99 -2.92
CA VAL A 34 -3.66 -16.32 -3.40
C VAL A 34 -3.93 -15.64 -4.73
N ASP A 35 -4.49 -16.40 -5.68
CA ASP A 35 -4.91 -15.94 -7.00
C ASP A 35 -3.81 -15.22 -7.81
N ASP A 36 -2.54 -15.50 -7.52
CA ASP A 36 -1.36 -14.87 -8.12
C ASP A 36 -1.39 -13.32 -8.02
N VAL A 37 -1.97 -12.81 -6.93
CA VAL A 37 -2.03 -11.37 -6.62
C VAL A 37 -1.26 -11.10 -5.34
N MET A 38 -0.15 -10.39 -5.47
CA MET A 38 0.65 -9.89 -4.35
C MET A 38 0.14 -8.52 -3.91
N ALA A 39 -0.30 -8.42 -2.67
CA ALA A 39 -0.65 -7.15 -2.03
C ALA A 39 0.26 -6.89 -0.83
N VAL A 40 1.06 -5.85 -0.91
CA VAL A 40 1.93 -5.38 0.17
C VAL A 40 1.41 -4.05 0.72
N GLY A 41 1.16 -4.02 2.03
CA GLY A 41 0.88 -2.77 2.75
C GLY A 41 2.19 -2.09 3.14
N GLN A 42 2.27 -0.76 3.06
CA GLN A 42 3.40 0.00 3.59
C GLN A 42 2.91 1.14 4.47
N LEU A 43 3.53 1.26 5.64
CA LEU A 43 3.23 2.29 6.62
C LEU A 43 4.53 2.79 7.26
N GLY A 44 4.68 4.11 7.36
CA GLY A 44 5.73 4.74 8.15
C GLY A 44 5.15 5.36 9.42
N GLN A 45 5.77 5.13 10.57
CA GLN A 45 5.28 5.63 11.85
C GLN A 45 6.41 6.02 12.80
N SER A 46 6.07 6.80 13.83
CA SER A 46 6.93 7.07 14.98
C SER A 46 7.07 5.83 15.87
N LEU A 47 8.03 5.87 16.81
CA LEU A 47 8.26 4.81 17.80
C LEU A 47 7.01 4.53 18.65
N ASP A 48 6.20 5.55 18.93
CA ASP A 48 4.94 5.45 19.67
C ASP A 48 3.71 5.21 18.76
N GLY A 49 3.93 4.76 17.51
CA GLY A 49 2.89 4.27 16.60
C GLY A 49 2.03 5.35 15.96
N ARG A 50 2.56 6.56 15.74
CA ARG A 50 1.82 7.67 15.10
C ARG A 50 2.29 7.89 13.67
N VAL A 51 1.32 8.14 12.77
CA VAL A 51 1.56 8.44 11.36
C VAL A 51 1.38 9.91 11.02
N ALA A 52 0.85 10.69 11.93
CA ALA A 52 0.69 12.14 11.79
C ALA A 52 0.45 12.78 13.16
N THR A 53 0.73 14.06 13.28
CA THR A 53 0.32 14.89 14.42
C THR A 53 -1.21 15.02 14.49
N PRO A 54 -1.79 15.54 15.58
CA PRO A 54 -3.24 15.81 15.67
C PRO A 54 -3.75 16.72 14.57
N THR A 55 -2.92 17.65 14.07
CA THR A 55 -3.24 18.57 12.97
C THR A 55 -3.12 17.92 11.59
N GLY A 56 -2.65 16.68 11.51
CA GLY A 56 -2.49 15.92 10.25
C GLY A 56 -1.13 16.07 9.60
N HIS A 57 -0.15 16.76 10.21
CA HIS A 57 1.19 16.86 9.66
C HIS A 57 1.91 15.50 9.76
N SER A 58 2.27 14.92 8.61
CA SER A 58 2.90 13.61 8.46
C SER A 58 4.32 13.68 7.85
N HIS A 59 4.69 14.83 7.29
CA HIS A 59 5.99 15.01 6.66
C HIS A 59 7.14 14.83 7.67
N TYR A 60 8.22 14.18 7.22
CA TYR A 60 9.46 13.97 8.00
C TYR A 60 9.34 12.99 9.18
N ILE A 61 8.29 12.17 9.24
CA ILE A 61 8.25 11.07 10.21
C ILE A 61 9.35 10.08 9.86
N ASN A 62 9.38 9.60 8.61
CA ASN A 62 10.46 8.74 8.13
C ASN A 62 11.57 9.55 7.47
N GLY A 63 12.79 9.08 7.67
CA GLY A 63 14.01 9.62 7.10
C GLY A 63 14.26 9.20 5.65
N PRO A 64 15.44 9.56 5.10
CA PRO A 64 15.79 9.23 3.72
C PRO A 64 15.77 7.75 3.40
N SER A 65 16.13 6.87 4.33
CA SER A 65 16.21 5.42 4.11
C SER A 65 14.85 4.77 4.02
N GLY A 66 13.90 5.16 4.88
CA GLY A 66 12.50 4.75 4.78
C GLY A 66 11.84 5.25 3.48
N LEU A 67 12.12 6.49 3.08
CA LEU A 67 11.65 7.03 1.80
C LEU A 67 12.27 6.29 0.60
N ASN A 68 13.55 5.91 0.66
CA ASN A 68 14.17 5.09 -0.38
C ASN A 68 13.52 3.71 -0.48
N HIS A 69 13.21 3.09 0.67
CA HIS A 69 12.49 1.82 0.71
C HIS A 69 11.11 1.92 0.05
N LEU A 70 10.33 2.94 0.37
CA LEU A 70 9.03 3.20 -0.28
C LEU A 70 9.17 3.34 -1.80
N HIS A 71 10.17 4.07 -2.28
CA HIS A 71 10.41 4.22 -3.72
C HIS A 71 10.92 2.93 -4.38
N ARG A 72 11.60 2.05 -3.64
CA ARG A 72 11.96 0.70 -4.11
C ARG A 72 10.70 -0.16 -4.28
N LEU A 73 9.79 -0.14 -3.30
CA LEU A 73 8.51 -0.84 -3.44
C LEU A 73 7.74 -0.35 -4.67
N ARG A 74 7.60 0.96 -4.86
CA ARG A 74 6.93 1.53 -6.05
C ARG A 74 7.57 1.08 -7.36
N ALA A 75 8.91 0.93 -7.39
CA ALA A 75 9.64 0.49 -8.59
C ALA A 75 9.42 -0.99 -8.94
N LEU A 76 8.96 -1.81 -7.99
CA LEU A 76 8.76 -3.25 -8.15
C LEU A 76 7.32 -3.66 -8.42
N VAL A 77 6.33 -2.83 -8.04
CA VAL A 77 4.91 -3.15 -8.16
C VAL A 77 4.31 -2.68 -9.49
N ASP A 78 3.15 -3.25 -9.85
CA ASP A 78 2.38 -2.86 -11.03
C ASP A 78 1.49 -1.64 -10.74
N ALA A 79 1.01 -1.50 -9.49
CA ALA A 79 0.15 -0.39 -9.07
C ALA A 79 0.46 0.06 -7.65
N VAL A 80 0.37 1.38 -7.41
CA VAL A 80 0.32 1.99 -6.09
C VAL A 80 -1.09 2.50 -5.82
N VAL A 81 -1.66 2.09 -4.69
CA VAL A 81 -3.03 2.37 -4.29
C VAL A 81 -3.04 3.20 -3.02
N ILE A 82 -3.76 4.33 -3.05
CA ILE A 82 -4.01 5.17 -1.88
C ILE A 82 -5.51 5.41 -1.69
N GLY A 83 -5.91 5.73 -0.47
CA GLY A 83 -7.25 6.22 -0.20
C GLY A 83 -7.38 7.72 -0.50
N ILE A 84 -8.60 8.18 -0.77
CA ILE A 84 -8.90 9.60 -1.04
C ILE A 84 -8.46 10.51 0.11
N GLY A 85 -8.48 10.04 1.35
CA GLY A 85 -8.01 10.81 2.49
C GLY A 85 -6.54 11.23 2.36
N THR A 86 -5.67 10.33 1.95
CA THR A 86 -4.26 10.59 1.67
C THR A 86 -4.09 11.50 0.45
N ALA A 87 -4.86 11.24 -0.62
CA ALA A 87 -4.81 12.08 -1.82
C ALA A 87 -5.15 13.55 -1.53
N LEU A 88 -6.16 13.80 -0.68
CA LEU A 88 -6.58 15.16 -0.30
C LEU A 88 -5.65 15.83 0.71
N ALA A 89 -5.04 15.05 1.61
CA ALA A 89 -4.18 15.60 2.67
C ALA A 89 -2.77 15.95 2.14
N ASP A 90 -2.20 15.08 1.32
CA ASP A 90 -0.78 15.13 0.96
C ASP A 90 -0.54 15.54 -0.51
N ASP A 91 -1.59 15.52 -1.35
CA ASP A 91 -1.50 15.73 -2.81
C ASP A 91 -0.24 15.08 -3.44
N PRO A 92 -0.08 13.75 -3.28
CA PRO A 92 1.16 13.08 -3.62
C PRO A 92 1.31 12.87 -5.13
N LEU A 93 2.57 12.76 -5.60
CA LEU A 93 2.85 12.41 -7.00
C LEU A 93 2.77 10.90 -7.27
N LEU A 94 2.97 10.06 -6.26
CA LEU A 94 3.06 8.58 -6.34
C LEU A 94 4.10 8.07 -7.35
N THR A 95 5.13 8.85 -7.62
CA THR A 95 6.18 8.54 -8.61
C THR A 95 7.37 7.82 -7.98
N VAL A 96 8.12 7.07 -8.80
CA VAL A 96 9.48 6.62 -8.51
C VAL A 96 10.44 7.74 -8.90
N ARG A 97 11.16 8.34 -7.93
CA ARG A 97 12.07 9.47 -8.18
C ARG A 97 13.35 9.44 -7.33
N ARG A 98 13.45 8.50 -6.38
CA ARG A 98 14.62 8.37 -5.49
C ARG A 98 15.52 7.19 -5.87
N VAL A 99 15.02 6.27 -6.67
CA VAL A 99 15.73 5.08 -7.15
C VAL A 99 15.40 4.85 -8.62
N SER A 100 16.20 4.05 -9.32
CA SER A 100 15.87 3.59 -10.66
C SER A 100 14.73 2.58 -10.64
N GLY A 101 13.89 2.58 -11.68
CA GLY A 101 12.79 1.63 -11.84
C GLY A 101 11.62 2.20 -12.64
N THR A 102 10.64 1.35 -12.96
CA THR A 102 9.46 1.77 -13.72
C THR A 102 8.45 2.46 -12.82
N GLN A 103 7.65 3.33 -13.42
CA GLN A 103 6.54 3.98 -12.73
C GLN A 103 5.36 3.02 -12.61
N PRO A 104 4.81 2.77 -11.42
CA PRO A 104 3.58 1.98 -11.24
C PRO A 104 2.34 2.76 -11.68
N ALA A 105 1.28 2.06 -12.05
CA ALA A 105 -0.04 2.67 -12.19
C ALA A 105 -0.46 3.37 -10.89
N ARG A 106 -1.06 4.56 -11.00
CA ARG A 106 -1.54 5.34 -9.84
C ARG A 106 -3.03 5.07 -9.64
N VAL A 107 -3.39 4.62 -8.46
CA VAL A 107 -4.76 4.22 -8.14
C VAL A 107 -5.25 4.94 -6.90
N VAL A 108 -6.43 5.58 -6.98
CA VAL A 108 -7.07 6.22 -5.82
C VAL A 108 -8.41 5.54 -5.53
N ILE A 109 -8.60 5.13 -4.30
CA ILE A 109 -9.90 4.67 -3.79
C ILE A 109 -10.70 5.91 -3.39
N ASP A 110 -11.66 6.29 -4.23
CA ASP A 110 -12.52 7.46 -4.02
C ASP A 110 -14.01 7.13 -4.21
N PRO A 111 -14.63 6.45 -3.26
CA PRO A 111 -16.01 5.97 -3.39
C PRO A 111 -17.05 7.07 -3.66
N ARG A 112 -16.69 8.33 -3.47
CA ARG A 112 -17.62 9.47 -3.57
C ARG A 112 -17.24 10.49 -4.65
N GLY A 113 -16.14 10.28 -5.40
CA GLY A 113 -15.71 11.18 -6.47
C GLY A 113 -15.26 12.56 -5.97
N ARG A 114 -14.48 12.62 -4.88
CA ARG A 114 -14.03 13.87 -4.25
C ARG A 114 -12.67 14.35 -4.71
N LEU A 115 -11.96 13.54 -5.53
CA LEU A 115 -10.63 13.88 -6.00
C LEU A 115 -10.71 15.12 -6.91
N PRO A 116 -9.97 16.20 -6.60
CA PRO A 116 -9.96 17.38 -7.44
C PRO A 116 -9.24 17.11 -8.77
N GLN A 117 -9.71 17.74 -9.86
CA GLN A 117 -9.10 17.62 -11.19
C GLN A 117 -7.63 18.10 -11.21
N SER A 118 -7.27 18.98 -10.29
CA SER A 118 -5.92 19.53 -10.16
C SER A 118 -4.95 18.66 -9.34
N ALA A 119 -5.40 17.49 -8.85
CA ALA A 119 -4.54 16.61 -8.04
C ALA A 119 -3.29 16.20 -8.81
N ARG A 120 -2.12 16.35 -8.18
CA ARG A 120 -0.81 16.12 -8.82
C ARG A 120 -0.61 14.70 -9.35
N LEU A 121 -1.23 13.71 -8.70
CA LEU A 121 -1.18 12.31 -9.15
C LEU A 121 -1.88 12.09 -10.51
N LEU A 122 -2.76 13.01 -10.93
CA LEU A 122 -3.47 12.98 -12.21
C LEU A 122 -2.65 13.55 -13.38
N ALA A 123 -1.41 14.01 -13.16
CA ALA A 123 -0.55 14.55 -14.20
C ALA A 123 -0.43 13.59 -15.39
N ASP A 124 -0.53 14.13 -16.61
CA ASP A 124 -0.40 13.35 -17.85
C ASP A 124 1.07 13.19 -18.24
N ASP A 125 1.68 12.14 -17.71
CA ASP A 125 3.08 11.78 -17.89
C ASP A 125 3.25 10.38 -18.51
N GLY A 126 2.20 9.86 -19.17
CA GLY A 126 2.17 8.55 -19.82
C GLY A 126 1.96 7.38 -18.84
N VAL A 127 1.82 7.64 -17.55
CA VAL A 127 1.56 6.60 -16.55
C VAL A 127 0.06 6.37 -16.41
N ARG A 128 -0.35 5.10 -16.31
CA ARG A 128 -1.76 4.73 -16.10
C ARG A 128 -2.30 5.32 -14.81
N ARG A 129 -3.48 5.93 -14.86
CA ARG A 129 -4.17 6.59 -13.74
C ARG A 129 -5.57 6.01 -13.61
N MET A 130 -5.95 5.59 -12.41
CA MET A 130 -7.22 4.92 -12.16
C MET A 130 -7.88 5.49 -10.91
N ILE A 131 -9.18 5.69 -10.96
CA ILE A 131 -9.99 6.09 -9.81
C ILE A 131 -11.08 5.03 -9.59
N LEU A 132 -11.07 4.44 -8.39
CA LEU A 132 -12.04 3.44 -7.98
C LEU A 132 -13.17 4.12 -7.23
N THR A 133 -14.36 4.15 -7.83
CA THR A 133 -15.55 4.82 -7.30
C THR A 133 -16.63 3.82 -6.89
N ALA A 134 -17.68 4.28 -6.20
CA ALA A 134 -18.91 3.50 -6.15
C ALA A 134 -19.53 3.44 -7.56
N GLU A 135 -20.30 2.37 -7.86
CA GLU A 135 -20.88 2.12 -9.18
C GLU A 135 -21.78 3.25 -9.69
N ASP A 136 -22.43 3.96 -8.79
CA ASP A 136 -23.33 5.08 -9.06
C ASP A 136 -22.65 6.44 -9.16
N VAL A 137 -21.32 6.51 -8.91
CA VAL A 137 -20.56 7.76 -8.89
C VAL A 137 -19.81 7.97 -10.20
N ARG A 138 -19.98 9.16 -10.77
CA ARG A 138 -19.31 9.58 -12.01
C ARG A 138 -18.57 10.90 -11.76
N PRO A 139 -17.32 10.85 -11.28
CA PRO A 139 -16.54 12.07 -11.06
C PRO A 139 -16.20 12.74 -12.40
N THR A 140 -16.14 14.06 -12.39
CA THR A 140 -15.60 14.81 -13.52
C THR A 140 -14.09 14.92 -13.35
N LEU A 141 -13.32 14.28 -14.24
CA LEU A 141 -11.85 14.20 -14.20
C LEU A 141 -11.27 14.56 -15.58
N PRO A 142 -9.97 14.90 -15.67
CA PRO A 142 -9.28 15.07 -16.93
C PRO A 142 -9.34 13.81 -17.81
N ASP A 143 -9.16 13.97 -19.11
CA ASP A 143 -9.12 12.86 -20.08
C ASP A 143 -7.98 11.86 -19.77
N GLY A 144 -8.17 10.62 -20.21
CA GLY A 144 -7.16 9.56 -20.07
C GLY A 144 -7.08 8.93 -18.67
N ILE A 145 -8.03 9.25 -17.77
CA ILE A 145 -8.15 8.63 -16.45
C ILE A 145 -9.19 7.53 -16.52
N GLU A 146 -8.82 6.32 -16.10
CA GLU A 146 -9.74 5.19 -16.02
C GLU A 146 -10.58 5.28 -14.75
N ILE A 147 -11.91 5.33 -14.89
CA ILE A 147 -12.86 5.30 -13.78
C ILE A 147 -13.43 3.90 -13.69
N VAL A 148 -13.28 3.26 -12.52
CA VAL A 148 -13.79 1.90 -12.26
C VAL A 148 -14.83 1.96 -11.16
N GLY A 149 -16.10 1.72 -11.53
CA GLY A 149 -17.21 1.61 -10.58
C GLY A 149 -17.20 0.24 -9.89
N LEU A 150 -17.23 0.23 -8.57
CA LEU A 150 -17.24 -0.99 -7.75
C LEU A 150 -18.39 -0.98 -6.74
N PRO A 151 -18.93 -2.15 -6.39
CA PRO A 151 -19.94 -2.28 -5.35
C PRO A 151 -19.47 -1.66 -4.04
N LYS A 152 -20.34 -0.90 -3.39
CA LYS A 152 -20.04 -0.21 -2.15
C LYS A 152 -21.04 -0.63 -1.07
N SER A 153 -20.54 -0.99 0.11
CA SER A 153 -21.30 -1.14 1.35
C SER A 153 -21.29 0.14 2.18
N GLU A 154 -21.90 0.10 3.36
CA GLU A 154 -21.85 1.22 4.33
C GLU A 154 -20.42 1.56 4.75
N VAL A 155 -19.54 0.56 4.87
CA VAL A 155 -18.12 0.72 5.22
C VAL A 155 -17.24 1.09 4.03
N GLY A 156 -17.78 1.17 2.81
CA GLY A 156 -17.07 1.54 1.59
C GLY A 156 -16.84 0.38 0.62
N ILE A 157 -15.93 0.54 -0.34
CA ILE A 157 -15.56 -0.50 -1.31
C ILE A 157 -14.73 -1.57 -0.59
N ALA A 158 -15.08 -2.84 -0.79
CA ALA A 158 -14.38 -3.96 -0.17
C ALA A 158 -12.94 -4.10 -0.72
N PRO A 159 -11.90 -4.31 0.12
CA PRO A 159 -10.53 -4.53 -0.33
C PRO A 159 -10.38 -5.68 -1.33
N SER A 160 -11.12 -6.79 -1.16
CA SER A 160 -11.13 -7.92 -2.11
C SER A 160 -11.64 -7.52 -3.50
N ALA A 161 -12.69 -6.72 -3.57
CA ALA A 161 -13.22 -6.21 -4.85
C ALA A 161 -12.22 -5.26 -5.54
N ILE A 162 -11.48 -4.45 -4.77
CA ILE A 162 -10.41 -3.60 -5.29
C ILE A 162 -9.31 -4.47 -5.92
N LEU A 163 -8.82 -5.49 -5.20
CA LEU A 163 -7.77 -6.38 -5.71
C LEU A 163 -8.24 -7.14 -6.95
N ALA A 164 -9.49 -7.64 -6.96
CA ALA A 164 -10.07 -8.32 -8.13
C ALA A 164 -10.09 -7.41 -9.36
N ALA A 165 -10.60 -6.18 -9.22
CA ALA A 165 -10.68 -5.21 -10.30
C ALA A 165 -9.31 -4.81 -10.87
N LEU A 166 -8.27 -4.75 -10.03
CA LEU A 166 -6.89 -4.50 -10.46
C LEU A 166 -6.29 -5.71 -11.16
N ALA A 167 -6.51 -6.93 -10.64
CA ALA A 167 -6.04 -8.19 -11.24
C ALA A 167 -6.64 -8.42 -12.63
N GLU A 168 -7.94 -8.17 -12.82
CA GLU A 168 -8.63 -8.21 -14.12
C GLU A 168 -7.99 -7.29 -15.17
N ARG A 169 -7.31 -6.24 -14.71
CA ARG A 169 -6.60 -5.25 -15.54
C ARG A 169 -5.12 -5.53 -15.69
N GLY A 170 -4.67 -6.73 -15.27
CA GLY A 170 -3.28 -7.17 -15.34
C GLY A 170 -2.36 -6.58 -14.28
N LEU A 171 -2.91 -5.90 -13.27
CA LEU A 171 -2.14 -5.31 -12.16
C LEU A 171 -2.15 -6.31 -11.00
N ARG A 172 -1.09 -7.08 -10.85
CA ARG A 172 -1.02 -8.22 -9.91
C ARG A 172 -0.13 -7.98 -8.70
N ARG A 173 0.87 -7.12 -8.81
CA ARG A 173 1.70 -6.69 -7.68
C ARG A 173 1.25 -5.31 -7.25
N ILE A 174 0.64 -5.22 -6.09
CA ILE A 174 -0.10 -4.05 -5.64
C ILE A 174 0.49 -3.55 -4.32
N LEU A 175 0.90 -2.29 -4.31
CA LEU A 175 1.31 -1.59 -3.10
C LEU A 175 0.12 -0.79 -2.55
N ILE A 176 -0.30 -1.12 -1.35
CA ILE A 176 -1.26 -0.32 -0.58
C ILE A 176 -0.46 0.65 0.27
N GLU A 177 -0.42 1.92 -0.15
CA GLU A 177 0.44 2.94 0.44
C GLU A 177 -0.34 3.98 1.22
N GLY A 178 0.26 4.44 2.28
CA GLY A 178 -0.18 5.60 3.05
C GLY A 178 -1.54 5.43 3.70
N GLY A 179 -2.04 6.46 4.36
CA GLY A 179 -3.32 6.49 5.06
C GLY A 179 -3.57 5.29 5.99
N ALA A 180 -3.42 5.48 7.28
CA ALA A 180 -3.64 4.46 8.30
C ALA A 180 -4.96 3.67 8.08
N ASP A 181 -6.03 4.38 7.70
CA ASP A 181 -7.34 3.78 7.45
C ASP A 181 -7.31 2.78 6.28
N THR A 182 -6.67 3.13 5.17
CA THR A 182 -6.62 2.26 3.98
C THR A 182 -5.85 0.98 4.29
N VAL A 183 -4.64 1.08 4.86
CA VAL A 183 -3.83 -0.09 5.23
C VAL A 183 -4.55 -0.95 6.26
N SER A 184 -5.16 -0.33 7.29
CA SER A 184 -5.93 -1.04 8.32
C SER A 184 -7.10 -1.82 7.75
N ARG A 185 -7.83 -1.27 6.78
CA ARG A 185 -8.95 -1.95 6.13
C ARG A 185 -8.50 -3.15 5.30
N PHE A 186 -7.39 -3.05 4.58
CA PHE A 186 -6.83 -4.17 3.84
C PHE A 186 -6.32 -5.26 4.78
N LEU A 187 -5.68 -4.87 5.89
CA LEU A 187 -5.22 -5.80 6.93
C LEU A 187 -6.41 -6.52 7.59
N ALA A 188 -7.42 -5.78 8.03
CA ALA A 188 -8.62 -6.33 8.68
C ALA A 188 -9.40 -7.29 7.75
N ALA A 189 -9.37 -7.03 6.43
CA ALA A 189 -10.03 -7.88 5.43
C ALA A 189 -9.19 -9.09 5.00
N GLY A 190 -8.02 -9.34 5.58
CA GLY A 190 -7.12 -10.41 5.13
C GLY A 190 -6.66 -10.25 3.67
N CYS A 191 -6.54 -9.02 3.20
CA CYS A 191 -6.22 -8.69 1.81
C CYS A 191 -4.77 -8.25 1.59
N LEU A 192 -3.88 -8.50 2.55
CA LEU A 192 -2.44 -8.26 2.43
C LEU A 192 -1.68 -9.58 2.50
N ASP A 193 -0.69 -9.77 1.64
CA ASP A 193 0.29 -10.85 1.73
C ASP A 193 1.45 -10.47 2.64
N ARG A 194 1.82 -9.18 2.62
CA ARG A 194 2.88 -8.63 3.46
C ARG A 194 2.53 -7.23 3.96
N LEU A 195 3.10 -6.86 5.11
CA LEU A 195 2.99 -5.52 5.66
C LEU A 195 4.38 -5.02 6.07
N HIS A 196 4.84 -3.97 5.42
CA HIS A 196 6.09 -3.28 5.74
C HIS A 196 5.79 -2.07 6.64
N VAL A 197 6.21 -2.15 7.90
CA VAL A 197 6.08 -1.05 8.86
C VAL A 197 7.46 -0.47 9.13
N ILE A 198 7.67 0.79 8.77
CA ILE A 198 8.91 1.51 9.06
C ILE A 198 8.70 2.34 10.32
N VAL A 199 9.50 2.07 11.34
CA VAL A 199 9.47 2.78 12.62
C VAL A 199 10.65 3.74 12.68
N ALA A 200 10.33 5.02 12.74
CA ALA A 200 11.30 6.09 12.90
C ALA A 200 11.64 6.31 14.39
N PRO A 201 12.88 6.72 14.73
CA PRO A 201 13.32 6.92 16.10
C PRO A 201 12.84 8.27 16.69
N ILE A 202 11.56 8.55 16.52
CA ILE A 202 10.90 9.77 17.03
C ILE A 202 9.66 9.40 17.84
N VAL A 203 9.28 10.26 18.77
CA VAL A 203 8.06 10.16 19.57
C VAL A 203 7.20 11.38 19.28
N LEU A 204 5.97 11.15 18.83
CA LEU A 204 5.01 12.23 18.54
C LEU A 204 4.06 12.52 19.72
N GLY A 205 3.88 11.54 20.62
CA GLY A 205 2.94 11.64 21.74
C GLY A 205 1.49 11.47 21.27
N SER A 206 0.76 12.58 21.14
CA SER A 206 -0.59 12.56 20.57
C SER A 206 -0.55 12.63 19.05
N GLY A 207 -1.50 11.96 18.38
CA GLY A 207 -1.56 11.99 16.92
C GLY A 207 -2.40 10.84 16.35
N ARG A 208 -2.43 10.74 15.02
CA ARG A 208 -3.14 9.66 14.32
C ARG A 208 -2.37 8.36 14.48
N VAL A 209 -3.06 7.29 14.90
CA VAL A 209 -2.48 5.95 15.02
C VAL A 209 -2.21 5.34 13.64
N GLY A 210 -1.19 4.50 13.55
CA GLY A 210 -0.76 3.86 12.31
C GLY A 210 -1.69 2.75 11.84
N LEU A 211 -2.14 1.92 12.77
CA LEU A 211 -3.07 0.81 12.48
C LEU A 211 -4.25 0.85 13.44
N THR A 212 -5.44 0.69 12.89
CA THR A 212 -6.69 0.59 13.65
C THR A 212 -7.44 -0.64 13.19
N LEU A 213 -7.57 -1.62 14.10
CA LEU A 213 -8.32 -2.85 13.87
C LEU A 213 -9.53 -2.89 14.82
N PRO A 214 -10.50 -3.78 14.58
CA PRO A 214 -11.56 -4.03 15.56
C PRO A 214 -11.00 -4.29 16.94
N PRO A 215 -11.66 -3.80 18.01
CA PRO A 215 -11.19 -3.99 19.38
C PRO A 215 -11.21 -5.48 19.75
N ILE A 216 -10.23 -5.88 20.55
CA ILE A 216 -10.14 -7.21 21.16
C ILE A 216 -10.27 -7.06 22.68
N GLU A 217 -10.83 -8.08 23.32
CA GLU A 217 -11.00 -8.06 24.79
C GLU A 217 -9.77 -8.62 25.51
N ARG A 218 -9.05 -9.54 24.84
CA ARG A 218 -7.93 -10.28 25.44
C ARG A 218 -6.72 -10.26 24.54
N ALA A 219 -5.54 -10.15 25.11
CA ALA A 219 -4.28 -10.09 24.37
C ALA A 219 -3.96 -11.39 23.54
N ASP A 220 -4.54 -12.52 23.91
CA ASP A 220 -4.41 -13.77 23.15
C ASP A 220 -5.20 -13.78 21.83
N GLN A 221 -6.15 -12.85 21.66
CA GLN A 221 -6.88 -12.60 20.40
C GLN A 221 -6.10 -11.70 19.43
N ALA A 222 -4.94 -11.18 19.86
CA ALA A 222 -4.15 -10.30 19.01
C ALA A 222 -3.63 -11.04 17.77
N LEU A 223 -3.64 -10.34 16.64
CA LEU A 223 -3.06 -10.82 15.40
C LEU A 223 -1.55 -11.06 15.58
N ARG A 224 -1.11 -12.30 15.33
CA ARG A 224 0.30 -12.70 15.38
C ARG A 224 0.73 -13.15 14.00
N MET A 225 1.94 -12.72 13.59
CA MET A 225 2.48 -13.03 12.28
C MET A 225 3.99 -13.26 12.37
N PRO A 226 4.57 -14.13 11.53
CA PRO A 226 6.01 -14.17 11.31
C PRO A 226 6.49 -12.81 10.81
N MET A 227 7.69 -12.40 11.21
CA MET A 227 8.29 -11.16 10.74
C MET A 227 9.81 -11.26 10.64
N HIS A 228 10.38 -10.48 9.72
CA HIS A 228 11.79 -10.16 9.65
C HIS A 228 12.02 -8.69 10.01
N VAL A 229 13.16 -8.41 10.63
CA VAL A 229 13.51 -7.05 11.07
C VAL A 229 14.76 -6.61 10.31
N HIS A 230 14.66 -5.47 9.63
CA HIS A 230 15.76 -4.89 8.87
C HIS A 230 16.10 -3.49 9.40
N CYS A 231 17.40 -3.23 9.59
CA CYS A 231 17.87 -1.89 9.91
C CYS A 231 17.99 -1.06 8.62
N LEU A 232 17.35 0.10 8.60
CA LEU A 232 17.41 1.08 7.52
C LEU A 232 18.11 2.35 8.04
N ASP A 233 19.42 2.28 8.21
CA ASP A 233 20.25 3.28 8.91
C ASP A 233 19.75 3.49 10.35
N ASP A 234 19.08 4.61 10.62
CA ASP A 234 18.51 4.95 11.93
C ASP A 234 17.04 4.52 12.11
N GLU A 235 16.42 3.96 11.06
CA GLU A 235 15.03 3.47 11.11
C GLU A 235 14.99 1.94 11.14
N VAL A 236 13.88 1.38 11.58
CA VAL A 236 13.65 -0.08 11.63
C VAL A 236 12.46 -0.44 10.75
N LEU A 237 12.67 -1.37 9.83
CA LEU A 237 11.61 -1.98 9.04
C LEU A 237 11.21 -3.32 9.65
N PHE A 238 9.95 -3.47 9.96
CA PHE A 238 9.29 -4.73 10.25
C PHE A 238 8.61 -5.23 8.96
N ASP A 239 9.13 -6.32 8.40
CA ASP A 239 8.56 -7.01 7.26
C ASP A 239 7.71 -8.18 7.77
N CYS A 240 6.41 -7.99 7.84
CA CYS A 240 5.44 -8.91 8.41
C CYS A 240 4.85 -9.81 7.33
N ASP A 241 4.89 -11.13 7.54
CA ASP A 241 4.28 -12.12 6.66
C ASP A 241 2.82 -12.37 7.04
N LEU A 242 1.91 -12.03 6.14
CA LEU A 242 0.46 -12.19 6.30
C LEU A 242 -0.13 -13.25 5.35
N SER A 243 0.71 -13.97 4.61
CA SER A 243 0.30 -14.94 3.59
C SER A 243 -0.65 -16.01 4.13
N ALA A 244 -0.45 -16.46 5.36
CA ALA A 244 -1.31 -17.44 6.02
C ALA A 244 -2.74 -16.92 6.33
N GLN A 245 -2.95 -15.61 6.29
CA GLN A 245 -4.23 -14.96 6.59
C GLN A 245 -4.92 -14.45 5.32
N ARG A 246 -4.28 -14.63 4.17
CA ARG A 246 -4.73 -14.13 2.89
C ARG A 246 -6.04 -14.77 2.47
N VAL A 247 -7.06 -13.97 2.14
CA VAL A 247 -8.33 -14.44 1.59
C VAL A 247 -8.36 -14.29 0.06
N GLY A 248 -9.14 -15.17 -0.62
CA GLY A 248 -9.29 -15.13 -2.07
C GLY A 248 -9.94 -13.83 -2.56
N ILE A 249 -9.49 -13.35 -3.74
CA ILE A 249 -10.16 -12.26 -4.45
C ILE A 249 -11.44 -12.81 -5.08
N GLY A 250 -12.56 -12.13 -4.90
CA GLY A 250 -13.89 -12.56 -5.43
C GLY A 250 -14.77 -13.32 -4.44
N ARG A 251 -14.28 -13.68 -3.25
CA ARG A 251 -15.18 -14.02 -2.14
C ARG A 251 -15.52 -12.75 -1.38
N ALA A 252 -16.74 -12.24 -1.59
CA ALA A 252 -17.31 -11.31 -0.63
C ALA A 252 -17.39 -12.07 0.71
N SER A 253 -16.48 -11.80 1.63
CA SER A 253 -16.63 -12.27 3.00
C SER A 253 -17.76 -11.47 3.64
N LEU A 254 -18.99 -11.99 3.53
CA LEU A 254 -20.13 -11.52 4.29
C LEU A 254 -20.07 -12.00 5.75
N ASP A 255 -19.09 -12.81 6.09
CA ASP A 255 -18.90 -13.34 7.43
C ASP A 255 -17.57 -12.84 8.03
N CYS A 256 -17.66 -11.75 8.78
CA CYS A 256 -16.71 -11.51 9.85
C CYS A 256 -17.02 -12.56 10.93
N PRO A 257 -16.15 -13.51 11.29
CA PRO A 257 -16.42 -14.40 12.41
C PRO A 257 -16.56 -13.56 13.67
N ARG A 258 -17.64 -13.81 14.40
CA ARG A 258 -17.96 -13.20 15.69
C ARG A 258 -16.95 -13.58 16.75
#